data_82366c67bb84d51cc27446e90239a07f
#
_entry.id   82366c67bb84d51cc27446e90239a07f
#
_cell.length_a   1.000
_cell.length_b   1.000
_cell.length_c   1.000
_cell.angle_alpha   90.00
_cell.angle_beta   90.00
_cell.angle_gamma   90.00
#
_symmetry.space_group_name_H-M   'P 1'
#
loop_
_entity.id
_entity.type
_entity.pdbx_description
1 polymer ?
#
loop_
_entity_poly.entity_id
_entity_poly.type
_entity_poly.pdbx_seq_one_letter_code
_entity_poly.pdbx_strand_id
1 'polypeptide(L)'
;VFEGDKVEEFQAEILGVLENIAPKQSAILAKLSGGPLERTGVMGGMSGSPVYIDGRMIGAVAFSFPFSKEAIAGITPIQQMVNIFDKPSDPVRIDPIKIDVSVVAPFRAVGFTPSLDFSSLNPLGQRAFSVSSQSVSSEPTLQALTGQFFNYIDTPISLSGFTPRAAQLFKEAFQRLGMSVIPAGGMTVGSGSNQLAQNTDDIQPGSALAVQLIRGDLGVGASATGTVTYREGDKVYAFGHPWLSVGPVQLPFSKAKVISLLPNLNNSFKIAVPTELAGAITQDRSQGLYGAVGVMPKLIPLTINLKSSRNKLETYKFDVVNDRFLTPFLMNFTVFNTITSNERALGEATLQVSGKISVKGQPEVKFENRFSGEANSHVFASLAVVQPLSFILGSGFDNVAVESVTVDITSIDEKRTATLDRVWADRENVKAGETVILSAFLRAANGGEHVEKFPIDIPADMPSGTLQLTVADGSTLTAVENRALRQTFSPRDLDQLIRAINNIRKNDRVYVRLQRPEPSVLIRGEEFSSLPPSFSSVITSDRTSSSSLTTLRSSNLYEYELPSTPFVISGQRSLTIEVVD
;
A
#
# COMPACT_ATOMS: atom_id res chain seq x y z
N VAL A 1 17.81 17.96 -19.97
CA VAL A 1 16.93 19.15 -19.93
C VAL A 1 17.04 19.81 -18.57
N PHE A 2 17.37 21.09 -18.52
CA PHE A 2 17.43 21.87 -17.28
C PHE A 2 16.25 22.86 -17.19
N GLU A 3 15.70 23.30 -18.29
CA GLU A 3 14.52 24.15 -18.33
C GLU A 3 13.63 23.81 -19.53
N GLY A 4 12.32 23.84 -19.33
CA GLY A 4 11.33 23.51 -20.36
C GLY A 4 11.40 22.06 -20.81
N ASP A 5 11.48 21.82 -22.10
CA ASP A 5 11.58 20.54 -22.79
C ASP A 5 12.82 20.41 -23.70
N LYS A 6 13.59 21.50 -23.82
CA LYS A 6 14.77 21.55 -24.66
C LYS A 6 15.95 20.81 -24.03
N VAL A 7 16.57 19.91 -24.78
CA VAL A 7 17.80 19.23 -24.36
C VAL A 7 18.96 20.22 -24.36
N GLU A 8 19.71 20.25 -23.27
CA GLU A 8 20.88 21.10 -23.07
C GLU A 8 22.08 20.23 -22.74
N GLU A 9 23.27 20.64 -23.17
CA GLU A 9 24.50 19.90 -23.00
C GLU A 9 25.26 20.36 -21.74
N PHE A 10 26.00 19.43 -21.15
CA PHE A 10 26.99 19.67 -20.11
C PHE A 10 28.26 18.89 -20.43
N GLN A 11 29.36 19.25 -19.82
CA GLN A 11 30.67 18.58 -20.04
C GLN A 11 30.91 17.54 -18.94
N ALA A 12 31.60 16.47 -19.30
CA ALA A 12 32.01 15.41 -18.38
C ALA A 12 33.49 15.07 -18.58
N GLU A 13 34.31 15.34 -17.58
CA GLU A 13 35.73 14.95 -17.53
C GLU A 13 35.81 13.59 -16.85
N ILE A 14 36.29 12.57 -17.55
CA ILE A 14 36.39 11.20 -17.00
C ILE A 14 37.56 11.15 -16.03
N LEU A 15 37.26 10.74 -14.78
CA LEU A 15 38.26 10.59 -13.72
C LEU A 15 38.79 9.14 -13.64
N GLY A 16 38.01 8.15 -14.06
CA GLY A 16 38.37 6.74 -14.04
C GLY A 16 37.20 5.80 -13.94
N VAL A 17 37.47 4.51 -13.72
CA VAL A 17 36.43 3.47 -13.60
C VAL A 17 36.55 2.78 -12.24
N LEU A 18 35.44 2.68 -11.55
CA LEU A 18 35.29 1.85 -10.35
C LEU A 18 34.73 0.49 -10.77
N GLU A 19 35.51 -0.54 -10.59
CA GLU A 19 35.09 -1.90 -10.88
C GLU A 19 34.46 -2.56 -9.66
N ASN A 20 33.50 -3.47 -9.91
CA ASN A 20 32.88 -4.28 -8.86
C ASN A 20 32.31 -3.49 -7.67
N ILE A 21 31.69 -2.34 -7.94
CA ILE A 21 30.94 -1.55 -6.92
C ILE A 21 29.78 -2.38 -6.31
N ALA A 22 29.23 -3.29 -7.10
CA ALA A 22 28.31 -4.35 -6.72
C ALA A 22 28.52 -5.57 -7.65
N PRO A 23 27.97 -6.74 -7.37
CA PRO A 23 28.14 -7.91 -8.23
C PRO A 23 27.78 -7.62 -9.70
N LYS A 24 28.77 -7.73 -10.59
CA LYS A 24 28.67 -7.42 -12.04
C LYS A 24 28.29 -5.97 -12.36
N GLN A 25 28.61 -5.04 -11.48
CA GLN A 25 28.39 -3.60 -11.69
C GLN A 25 29.69 -2.82 -11.58
N SER A 26 29.87 -1.90 -12.50
CA SER A 26 30.96 -0.92 -12.50
C SER A 26 30.39 0.46 -12.71
N ALA A 27 31.09 1.50 -12.26
CA ALA A 27 30.72 2.89 -12.50
C ALA A 27 31.89 3.64 -13.10
N ILE A 28 31.63 4.46 -14.11
CA ILE A 28 32.60 5.42 -14.64
C ILE A 28 32.45 6.70 -13.82
N LEU A 29 33.52 7.16 -13.18
CA LEU A 29 33.53 8.43 -12.47
C LEU A 29 33.85 9.59 -13.41
N ALA A 30 33.10 10.66 -13.28
CA ALA A 30 33.31 11.89 -14.05
C ALA A 30 33.04 13.13 -13.20
N LYS A 31 33.80 14.19 -13.47
CA LYS A 31 33.53 15.54 -13.01
C LYS A 31 32.68 16.25 -14.06
N LEU A 32 31.49 16.69 -13.65
CA LEU A 32 30.57 17.38 -14.53
C LEU A 32 30.73 18.90 -14.42
N SER A 33 30.57 19.61 -15.53
CA SER A 33 30.66 21.07 -15.57
C SER A 33 29.76 21.65 -16.66
N GLY A 34 29.53 22.96 -16.58
CA GLY A 34 28.69 23.69 -17.51
C GLY A 34 27.22 23.81 -17.09
N GLY A 35 26.52 24.74 -17.70
CA GLY A 35 25.12 25.04 -17.37
C GLY A 35 24.90 25.35 -15.88
N PRO A 36 23.87 24.80 -15.25
CA PRO A 36 23.56 25.08 -13.86
C PRO A 36 24.42 24.28 -12.83
N LEU A 37 25.28 23.35 -13.31
CA LEU A 37 25.94 22.34 -12.44
C LEU A 37 26.93 22.96 -11.45
N GLU A 38 27.52 24.13 -11.75
CA GLU A 38 28.36 24.85 -10.79
C GLU A 38 27.60 25.29 -9.54
N ARG A 39 26.30 25.55 -9.69
CA ARG A 39 25.43 26.02 -8.62
C ARG A 39 24.67 24.88 -7.95
N THR A 40 24.30 23.86 -8.72
CA THR A 40 23.43 22.77 -8.25
C THR A 40 24.17 21.50 -7.85
N GLY A 41 25.39 21.31 -8.38
CA GLY A 41 26.02 19.99 -8.35
C GLY A 41 25.22 18.96 -9.15
N VAL A 42 25.47 17.68 -8.88
CA VAL A 42 24.66 16.58 -9.40
C VAL A 42 23.31 16.61 -8.72
N MET A 43 22.21 16.64 -9.49
CA MET A 43 20.87 16.88 -8.96
C MET A 43 19.91 15.73 -9.22
N GLY A 44 18.90 15.59 -8.35
CA GLY A 44 17.77 14.69 -8.53
C GLY A 44 17.02 14.99 -9.83
N GLY A 45 16.68 13.95 -10.61
CA GLY A 45 16.02 14.06 -11.90
C GLY A 45 16.96 14.18 -13.10
N MET A 46 18.29 14.33 -12.91
CA MET A 46 19.24 14.18 -14.02
C MET A 46 19.72 12.73 -14.20
N SER A 47 19.31 11.84 -13.35
CA SER A 47 19.56 10.40 -13.48
C SER A 47 19.08 9.91 -14.86
N GLY A 48 19.93 9.17 -15.56
CA GLY A 48 19.70 8.75 -16.95
C GLY A 48 20.27 9.69 -18.00
N SER A 49 20.83 10.87 -17.62
CA SER A 49 21.46 11.77 -18.61
C SER A 49 22.57 11.06 -19.38
N PRO A 50 22.49 10.98 -20.72
CA PRO A 50 23.45 10.24 -21.53
C PRO A 50 24.79 10.96 -21.57
N VAL A 51 25.89 10.19 -21.55
CA VAL A 51 27.26 10.68 -21.65
C VAL A 51 27.95 10.07 -22.86
N TYR A 52 28.66 10.89 -23.61
CA TYR A 52 29.31 10.52 -24.87
C TYR A 52 30.81 10.84 -24.84
N ILE A 53 31.62 10.02 -25.53
CA ILE A 53 33.00 10.28 -25.90
C ILE A 53 33.11 10.10 -27.41
N ASP A 54 33.58 11.12 -28.12
CA ASP A 54 33.72 11.10 -29.57
C ASP A 54 32.44 10.67 -30.31
N GLY A 55 31.29 11.13 -29.84
CA GLY A 55 29.97 10.79 -30.39
C GLY A 55 29.47 9.38 -30.04
N ARG A 56 30.21 8.57 -29.27
CA ARG A 56 29.81 7.25 -28.81
C ARG A 56 29.30 7.32 -27.39
N MET A 57 28.08 6.82 -27.17
CA MET A 57 27.50 6.74 -25.84
C MET A 57 28.26 5.76 -24.94
N ILE A 58 28.76 6.25 -23.81
CA ILE A 58 29.46 5.43 -22.82
C ILE A 58 28.55 4.98 -21.67
N GLY A 59 27.49 5.73 -21.35
CA GLY A 59 26.57 5.39 -20.25
C GLY A 59 25.66 6.53 -19.85
N ALA A 60 25.09 6.40 -18.66
CA ALA A 60 24.10 7.30 -18.06
C ALA A 60 24.54 7.77 -16.68
N VAL A 61 24.37 9.04 -16.39
CA VAL A 61 24.55 9.60 -15.04
C VAL A 61 23.58 8.91 -14.09
N ALA A 62 24.11 8.29 -13.01
CA ALA A 62 23.33 7.43 -12.12
C ALA A 62 23.63 7.64 -10.63
N PHE A 63 24.83 8.09 -10.29
CA PHE A 63 25.29 8.22 -8.92
C PHE A 63 25.76 9.63 -8.62
N SER A 64 25.68 10.01 -7.35
CA SER A 64 26.21 11.27 -6.81
C SER A 64 26.98 11.01 -5.51
N PHE A 65 27.89 11.93 -5.19
CA PHE A 65 28.61 11.97 -3.92
C PHE A 65 27.92 13.00 -3.01
N PRO A 66 27.30 12.57 -1.89
CA PRO A 66 26.69 13.50 -0.96
C PRO A 66 27.71 14.51 -0.43
N PHE A 67 27.30 15.77 -0.32
CA PHE A 67 28.12 16.87 0.20
C PHE A 67 29.42 17.17 -0.58
N SER A 68 29.56 16.66 -1.79
CA SER A 68 30.69 17.00 -2.65
C SER A 68 30.66 18.49 -3.03
N LYS A 69 31.80 19.16 -2.93
CA LYS A 69 31.97 20.55 -3.37
C LYS A 69 31.99 20.69 -4.91
N GLU A 70 32.33 19.61 -5.58
CA GLU A 70 32.37 19.52 -7.03
C GLU A 70 31.27 18.59 -7.53
N ALA A 71 30.81 18.79 -8.75
CA ALA A 71 29.77 17.94 -9.35
C ALA A 71 30.36 16.61 -9.84
N ILE A 72 30.79 15.75 -8.91
CA ILE A 72 31.30 14.42 -9.23
C ILE A 72 30.12 13.45 -9.34
N ALA A 73 30.03 12.75 -10.46
CA ALA A 73 28.99 11.79 -10.77
C ALA A 73 29.58 10.41 -11.08
N GLY A 74 28.78 9.38 -10.77
CA GLY A 74 29.00 8.04 -11.30
C GLY A 74 28.08 7.78 -12.49
N ILE A 75 28.63 7.16 -13.51
CA ILE A 75 27.96 6.85 -14.77
C ILE A 75 27.82 5.34 -14.87
N THR A 76 26.61 4.83 -15.03
CA THR A 76 26.36 3.41 -15.35
C THR A 76 26.73 3.16 -16.81
N PRO A 77 27.63 2.19 -17.11
CA PRO A 77 28.00 1.87 -18.49
C PRO A 77 26.81 1.42 -19.32
N ILE A 78 26.67 1.94 -20.54
CA ILE A 78 25.53 1.63 -21.42
C ILE A 78 25.39 0.14 -21.71
N GLN A 79 26.51 -0.57 -21.84
CA GLN A 79 26.52 -2.00 -22.07
C GLN A 79 25.80 -2.76 -20.97
N GLN A 80 25.94 -2.32 -19.71
CA GLN A 80 25.27 -2.94 -18.57
C GLN A 80 23.76 -2.66 -18.60
N MET A 81 23.35 -1.48 -19.05
CA MET A 81 21.93 -1.14 -19.20
C MET A 81 21.27 -1.98 -20.29
N VAL A 82 21.86 -2.07 -21.47
CA VAL A 82 21.26 -2.80 -22.60
C VAL A 82 21.20 -4.31 -22.33
N ASN A 83 22.29 -4.91 -21.84
CA ASN A 83 22.39 -6.36 -21.66
C ASN A 83 21.42 -6.93 -20.60
N ILE A 84 20.98 -6.13 -19.64
CA ILE A 84 20.10 -6.62 -18.57
C ILE A 84 18.68 -6.90 -19.06
N PHE A 85 18.27 -6.24 -20.14
CA PHE A 85 16.91 -6.30 -20.67
C PHE A 85 16.74 -7.36 -21.78
N ASP A 86 17.82 -7.96 -22.24
CA ASP A 86 17.80 -9.00 -23.27
C ASP A 86 17.39 -10.38 -22.72
N LYS A 87 17.28 -10.53 -21.39
CA LYS A 87 16.89 -11.78 -20.76
C LYS A 87 15.38 -11.78 -20.44
N PRO A 88 14.64 -12.86 -20.80
CA PRO A 88 13.28 -13.05 -20.32
C PRO A 88 13.24 -13.00 -18.78
N SER A 89 12.31 -12.26 -18.24
CA SER A 89 12.09 -12.25 -16.78
C SER A 89 11.23 -13.45 -16.41
N ASP A 90 11.81 -14.40 -15.68
CA ASP A 90 10.99 -15.38 -14.98
C ASP A 90 10.10 -14.67 -13.95
N PRO A 91 8.81 -15.04 -13.85
CA PRO A 91 7.96 -14.49 -12.82
C PRO A 91 8.54 -14.81 -11.44
N VAL A 92 8.74 -13.78 -10.65
CA VAL A 92 9.19 -13.95 -9.26
C VAL A 92 8.08 -14.69 -8.51
N ARG A 93 8.31 -15.97 -8.21
CA ARG A 93 7.45 -16.72 -7.30
C ARG A 93 7.66 -16.16 -5.90
N ILE A 94 6.57 -15.74 -5.28
CA ILE A 94 6.56 -15.30 -3.89
C ILE A 94 5.73 -16.29 -3.13
N ASP A 95 6.28 -16.76 -2.02
CA ASP A 95 5.53 -17.57 -1.09
C ASP A 95 4.27 -16.83 -0.64
N PRO A 96 3.13 -17.54 -0.50
CA PRO A 96 1.90 -16.96 -0.01
C PRO A 96 2.15 -16.23 1.32
N ILE A 97 1.69 -15.01 1.43
CA ILE A 97 1.77 -14.28 2.69
C ILE A 97 0.91 -15.02 3.71
N LYS A 98 1.53 -15.46 4.79
CA LYS A 98 0.79 -15.90 5.96
C LYS A 98 0.06 -14.69 6.53
N ILE A 99 -1.25 -14.62 6.32
CA ILE A 99 -2.06 -13.55 6.88
C ILE A 99 -2.14 -13.79 8.37
N ASP A 100 -1.50 -12.94 9.15
CA ASP A 100 -1.72 -12.91 10.58
C ASP A 100 -3.12 -12.34 10.82
N VAL A 101 -4.02 -13.19 11.32
CA VAL A 101 -5.40 -12.80 11.63
C VAL A 101 -5.45 -11.68 12.66
N SER A 102 -4.39 -11.49 13.44
CA SER A 102 -4.25 -10.33 14.34
C SER A 102 -4.22 -9.00 13.60
N VAL A 103 -3.77 -8.99 12.35
CA VAL A 103 -3.78 -7.79 11.47
C VAL A 103 -5.18 -7.49 10.95
N VAL A 104 -6.07 -8.49 10.91
CA VAL A 104 -7.49 -8.33 10.55
C VAL A 104 -8.32 -7.85 11.74
N ALA A 105 -7.75 -7.89 12.95
CA ALA A 105 -8.42 -7.36 14.14
C ALA A 105 -8.73 -5.87 13.94
N PRO A 106 -9.96 -5.43 14.18
CA PRO A 106 -10.33 -4.04 14.01
C PRO A 106 -9.49 -3.18 14.93
N PHE A 107 -8.98 -2.12 14.37
CA PHE A 107 -8.09 -1.14 14.96
C PHE A 107 -8.60 -0.67 16.33
N ARG A 108 -7.91 -1.06 17.39
CA ARG A 108 -8.14 -0.42 18.69
C ARG A 108 -7.68 1.03 18.60
N ALA A 109 -8.56 1.93 19.00
CA ALA A 109 -8.38 3.38 18.97
C ALA A 109 -7.31 3.94 19.93
N VAL A 110 -6.35 3.14 20.40
CA VAL A 110 -5.32 3.59 21.34
C VAL A 110 -3.95 3.18 20.84
N GLY A 111 -3.24 4.13 20.26
CA GLY A 111 -1.79 4.05 20.09
C GLY A 111 -1.27 3.31 18.85
N PHE A 112 -2.13 2.98 17.89
CA PHE A 112 -1.68 2.40 16.64
C PHE A 112 -1.35 3.51 15.64
N THR A 113 -0.08 3.79 15.46
CA THR A 113 0.39 4.38 14.20
C THR A 113 0.29 3.27 13.15
N PRO A 114 -0.58 3.40 12.16
CA PRO A 114 -0.63 2.43 11.08
C PRO A 114 0.65 2.58 10.27
N SER A 115 1.66 1.86 10.65
CA SER A 115 2.74 1.56 9.75
C SER A 115 2.20 0.42 8.87
N LEU A 116 1.79 0.74 7.65
CA LEU A 116 2.03 -0.21 6.58
C LEU A 116 3.51 -0.51 6.74
N ASP A 117 3.85 -1.70 7.20
CA ASP A 117 5.24 -2.06 7.44
C ASP A 117 5.93 -2.22 6.09
N PHE A 118 6.38 -1.10 5.56
CA PHE A 118 7.24 -1.06 4.38
C PHE A 118 8.69 -1.43 4.72
N SER A 119 8.98 -1.86 5.95
CA SER A 119 10.33 -2.31 6.32
C SER A 119 10.73 -3.56 5.55
N SER A 120 9.76 -4.39 5.17
CA SER A 120 9.96 -5.50 4.22
C SER A 120 10.14 -5.02 2.77
N LEU A 121 9.74 -3.79 2.45
CA LEU A 121 9.95 -3.11 1.19
C LEU A 121 11.17 -2.18 1.33
N ASN A 122 12.33 -2.74 1.51
CA ASN A 122 13.57 -2.09 1.12
C ASN A 122 14.03 -2.71 -0.22
N PRO A 123 13.28 -2.49 -1.31
CA PRO A 123 13.55 -3.12 -2.60
C PRO A 123 14.89 -2.69 -3.18
N LEU A 124 15.42 -1.56 -2.71
CA LEU A 124 16.65 -0.97 -3.22
C LEU A 124 17.90 -1.52 -2.55
N GLY A 125 17.77 -2.42 -1.58
CA GLY A 125 18.93 -3.02 -0.91
C GLY A 125 19.92 -1.94 -0.45
N GLN A 126 21.16 -2.09 -0.83
CA GLN A 126 22.22 -1.13 -0.54
C GLN A 126 22.16 0.04 -1.53
N ARG A 127 21.76 1.24 -1.08
CA ARG A 127 21.78 2.47 -1.89
C ARG A 127 23.11 3.17 -1.86
N ALA A 128 23.86 2.98 -0.78
CA ALA A 128 25.18 3.56 -0.59
C ALA A 128 26.27 2.55 -0.95
N PHE A 129 27.22 2.98 -1.73
CA PHE A 129 28.38 2.22 -2.14
C PHE A 129 29.63 2.88 -1.57
N SER A 130 30.59 2.10 -1.09
CA SER A 130 31.88 2.62 -0.65
C SER A 130 32.93 2.45 -1.76
N VAL A 131 33.75 3.47 -1.95
CA VAL A 131 34.94 3.35 -2.79
C VAL A 131 35.99 2.56 -2.02
N SER A 132 36.21 1.30 -2.38
CA SER A 132 37.24 0.45 -1.76
C SER A 132 38.58 0.61 -2.49
N SER A 133 39.68 0.39 -1.79
CA SER A 133 41.01 0.38 -2.40
C SER A 133 41.17 -0.69 -3.50
N GLN A 134 40.36 -1.73 -3.50
CA GLN A 134 40.31 -2.77 -4.53
C GLN A 134 39.54 -2.34 -5.79
N SER A 135 38.68 -1.34 -5.66
CA SER A 135 37.87 -0.81 -6.79
C SER A 135 38.55 0.32 -7.55
N VAL A 136 39.69 0.79 -7.08
CA VAL A 136 40.35 2.00 -7.59
C VAL A 136 41.61 1.59 -8.35
N SER A 137 41.74 2.04 -9.60
CA SER A 137 42.99 1.97 -10.34
C SER A 137 44.07 2.85 -9.69
N SER A 138 45.32 2.73 -10.08
CA SER A 138 46.47 3.45 -9.51
C SER A 138 46.46 4.97 -9.72
N GLU A 139 45.39 5.53 -10.23
CA GLU A 139 45.20 6.96 -10.45
C GLU A 139 45.09 7.74 -9.12
N PRO A 140 45.95 8.79 -8.89
CA PRO A 140 45.95 9.51 -7.61
C PRO A 140 44.63 10.18 -7.29
N THR A 141 43.87 10.65 -8.26
CA THR A 141 42.57 11.32 -8.12
C THR A 141 41.51 10.33 -7.56
N LEU A 142 41.56 9.09 -7.99
CA LEU A 142 40.65 8.05 -7.49
C LEU A 142 41.05 7.53 -6.11
N GLN A 143 42.33 7.53 -5.79
CA GLN A 143 42.80 7.16 -4.44
C GLN A 143 42.30 8.14 -3.38
N ALA A 144 42.16 9.43 -3.71
CA ALA A 144 41.60 10.44 -2.82
C ALA A 144 40.11 10.20 -2.48
N LEU A 145 39.39 9.42 -3.29
CA LEU A 145 38.00 9.05 -3.05
C LEU A 145 37.85 7.76 -2.22
N THR A 146 38.93 7.05 -1.91
CA THR A 146 38.90 5.84 -1.10
C THR A 146 38.28 6.13 0.27
N GLY A 147 37.29 5.32 0.66
CA GLY A 147 36.53 5.52 1.89
C GLY A 147 35.34 6.48 1.76
N GLN A 148 35.19 7.18 0.65
CA GLN A 148 33.99 7.97 0.40
C GLN A 148 32.79 7.08 0.02
N PHE A 149 31.59 7.55 0.33
CA PHE A 149 30.36 6.91 -0.06
C PHE A 149 29.72 7.66 -1.24
N PHE A 150 29.18 6.91 -2.18
CA PHE A 150 28.34 7.46 -3.25
C PHE A 150 27.01 6.69 -3.29
N ASN A 151 25.99 7.39 -3.72
CA ASN A 151 24.62 6.86 -3.70
C ASN A 151 24.03 6.96 -5.11
N TYR A 152 23.02 6.13 -5.40
CA TYR A 152 22.15 6.46 -6.52
C TYR A 152 21.60 7.87 -6.37
N ILE A 153 21.48 8.58 -7.47
CA ILE A 153 20.83 9.90 -7.49
C ILE A 153 19.40 9.74 -6.99
N ASP A 154 19.00 10.57 -6.05
CA ASP A 154 17.63 10.57 -5.53
C ASP A 154 16.62 10.84 -6.65
N THR A 155 15.56 10.07 -6.67
CA THR A 155 14.47 10.25 -7.62
C THR A 155 13.45 11.21 -7.03
N PRO A 156 13.34 12.45 -7.54
CA PRO A 156 12.32 13.39 -7.07
C PRO A 156 10.93 12.91 -7.48
N ILE A 157 10.01 12.88 -6.52
CA ILE A 157 8.59 12.62 -6.78
C ILE A 157 7.79 13.91 -6.60
N SER A 158 7.21 14.40 -7.67
CA SER A 158 6.35 15.57 -7.68
C SER A 158 4.94 15.18 -7.27
N LEU A 159 4.42 15.79 -6.20
CA LEU A 159 3.05 15.61 -5.72
C LEU A 159 2.22 16.85 -6.07
N SER A 160 1.19 16.69 -6.90
CA SER A 160 0.19 17.72 -7.21
C SER A 160 -1.17 17.35 -6.65
N GLY A 161 -1.98 18.32 -6.25
CA GLY A 161 -3.34 18.13 -5.73
C GLY A 161 -3.41 17.43 -4.36
N PHE A 162 -2.28 17.19 -3.69
CA PHE A 162 -2.25 16.63 -2.36
C PHE A 162 -2.23 17.70 -1.29
N THR A 163 -3.01 17.49 -0.24
CA THR A 163 -3.01 18.36 0.94
C THR A 163 -1.66 18.30 1.66
N PRO A 164 -1.20 19.38 2.31
CA PRO A 164 0.04 19.36 3.09
C PRO A 164 0.02 18.27 4.16
N ARG A 165 -1.15 17.99 4.76
CA ARG A 165 -1.32 16.93 5.76
C ARG A 165 -1.10 15.54 5.16
N ALA A 166 -1.66 15.25 3.99
CA ALA A 166 -1.44 13.99 3.30
C ALA A 166 0.03 13.83 2.91
N ALA A 167 0.64 14.85 2.31
CA ALA A 167 2.04 14.81 1.94
C ALA A 167 2.95 14.58 3.17
N GLN A 168 2.68 15.23 4.31
CA GLN A 168 3.45 15.07 5.54
C GLN A 168 3.31 13.68 6.16
N LEU A 169 2.08 13.15 6.21
CA LEU A 169 1.80 11.83 6.80
C LEU A 169 2.51 10.70 6.04
N PHE A 170 2.56 10.81 4.71
CA PHE A 170 3.14 9.76 3.85
C PHE A 170 4.61 10.01 3.47
N LYS A 171 5.19 11.15 3.87
CA LYS A 171 6.56 11.55 3.52
C LYS A 171 7.60 10.48 3.85
N GLU A 172 7.57 9.95 5.09
CA GLU A 172 8.53 8.93 5.52
C GLU A 172 8.41 7.64 4.70
N ALA A 173 7.20 7.24 4.31
CA ALA A 173 6.98 6.07 3.48
C ALA A 173 7.59 6.26 2.08
N PHE A 174 7.40 7.42 1.46
CA PHE A 174 8.06 7.75 0.20
C PHE A 174 9.59 7.77 0.33
N GLN A 175 10.12 8.33 1.42
CA GLN A 175 11.56 8.36 1.67
C GLN A 175 12.14 6.93 1.83
N ARG A 176 11.44 6.03 2.52
CA ARG A 176 11.84 4.60 2.62
C ARG A 176 11.86 3.92 1.26
N LEU A 177 10.97 4.29 0.35
CA LEU A 177 10.97 3.85 -1.05
C LEU A 177 12.06 4.58 -1.89
N GLY A 178 12.85 5.47 -1.25
CA GLY A 178 13.91 6.22 -1.90
C GLY A 178 13.46 7.35 -2.79
N MET A 179 12.30 7.89 -2.49
CA MET A 179 11.71 8.99 -3.23
C MET A 179 11.78 10.27 -2.40
N SER A 180 12.35 11.31 -2.96
CA SER A 180 12.34 12.66 -2.35
C SER A 180 11.07 13.38 -2.75
N VAL A 181 10.16 13.59 -1.81
CA VAL A 181 8.86 14.25 -2.04
C VAL A 181 9.05 15.75 -2.27
N ILE A 182 8.54 16.22 -3.39
CA ILE A 182 8.52 17.62 -3.78
C ILE A 182 7.08 18.08 -3.96
N PRO A 183 6.59 19.08 -3.21
CA PRO A 183 5.32 19.70 -3.50
C PRO A 183 5.38 20.36 -4.88
N ALA A 184 4.61 19.88 -5.84
CA ALA A 184 4.44 20.53 -7.13
C ALA A 184 3.12 21.30 -7.09
N GLY A 185 3.17 22.60 -7.38
CA GLY A 185 1.96 23.39 -7.58
C GLY A 185 1.15 22.81 -8.76
N GLY A 186 -0.17 22.71 -8.58
CA GLY A 186 -1.06 22.02 -9.48
C GLY A 186 -0.91 22.41 -10.94
N MET A 187 -0.31 21.57 -11.72
CA MET A 187 -0.57 21.51 -13.14
C MET A 187 -1.36 20.22 -13.38
N THR A 188 -2.62 20.40 -13.67
CA THR A 188 -3.49 19.35 -14.16
C THR A 188 -2.99 18.88 -15.52
N VAL A 189 -2.31 17.79 -15.55
CA VAL A 189 -2.44 16.93 -16.73
C VAL A 189 -3.89 16.47 -16.67
N GLY A 190 -4.69 16.90 -17.64
CA GLY A 190 -6.13 16.67 -17.62
C GLY A 190 -6.43 15.22 -17.25
N SER A 191 -7.18 15.06 -16.16
CA SER A 191 -7.76 13.78 -15.80
C SER A 191 -8.61 13.33 -17.00
N GLY A 192 -8.22 12.25 -17.63
CA GLY A 192 -9.11 11.61 -18.57
C GLY A 192 -8.64 11.29 -19.98
N SER A 193 -7.46 11.67 -20.45
CA SER A 193 -7.01 11.07 -21.69
C SER A 193 -6.16 9.82 -21.41
N ASN A 194 -6.80 8.66 -21.40
CA ASN A 194 -6.14 7.37 -21.58
C ASN A 194 -5.62 7.25 -23.02
N GLN A 195 -5.24 8.35 -23.63
CA GLN A 195 -4.70 8.40 -24.98
C GLN A 195 -3.20 8.56 -24.93
N LEU A 196 -2.51 7.72 -25.67
CA LEU A 196 -1.09 7.86 -25.90
C LEU A 196 -0.82 9.08 -26.79
N ALA A 197 0.33 9.72 -26.57
CA ALA A 197 0.82 10.78 -27.41
C ALA A 197 0.87 10.32 -28.87
N GLN A 198 0.32 11.12 -29.77
CA GLN A 198 0.34 10.81 -31.22
C GLN A 198 1.75 10.92 -31.81
N ASN A 199 2.56 11.81 -31.27
CA ASN A 199 3.96 11.97 -31.66
C ASN A 199 4.85 11.68 -30.44
N THR A 200 5.81 10.80 -30.61
CA THR A 200 6.81 10.44 -29.60
C THR A 200 8.24 10.65 -30.09
N ASP A 201 8.42 11.25 -31.29
CA ASP A 201 9.76 11.45 -31.91
C ASP A 201 10.63 12.41 -31.12
N ASP A 202 10.03 13.27 -30.31
CA ASP A 202 10.69 14.20 -29.40
C ASP A 202 11.22 13.51 -28.12
N ILE A 203 10.89 12.23 -27.87
CA ILE A 203 11.49 11.44 -26.81
C ILE A 203 12.85 10.93 -27.28
N GLN A 204 13.87 11.72 -27.06
CA GLN A 204 15.26 11.47 -27.49
C GLN A 204 16.18 11.32 -26.26
N PRO A 205 17.38 10.74 -26.41
CA PRO A 205 18.39 10.78 -25.38
C PRO A 205 18.58 12.19 -24.82
N GLY A 206 18.53 12.35 -23.49
CA GLY A 206 18.55 13.64 -22.80
C GLY A 206 17.19 14.26 -22.51
N SER A 207 16.10 13.78 -23.11
CA SER A 207 14.74 14.27 -22.81
C SER A 207 14.34 13.97 -21.38
N ALA A 208 13.60 14.89 -20.75
CA ALA A 208 13.00 14.65 -19.45
C ALA A 208 11.82 13.67 -19.58
N LEU A 209 11.75 12.73 -18.66
CA LEU A 209 10.73 11.69 -18.60
C LEU A 209 10.12 11.65 -17.21
N ALA A 210 8.79 11.53 -17.12
CA ALA A 210 8.06 11.35 -15.88
C ALA A 210 7.39 9.97 -15.82
N VAL A 211 7.66 9.21 -14.78
CA VAL A 211 6.96 7.96 -14.48
C VAL A 211 5.83 8.28 -13.50
N GLN A 212 4.59 8.07 -13.92
CA GLN A 212 3.41 8.42 -13.13
C GLN A 212 3.01 7.25 -12.24
N LEU A 213 2.66 7.53 -10.98
CA LEU A 213 2.14 6.55 -10.03
C LEU A 213 0.63 6.68 -9.81
N ILE A 214 0.16 7.92 -9.79
CA ILE A 214 -1.24 8.29 -9.60
C ILE A 214 -1.55 9.43 -10.55
N ARG A 215 -2.76 9.42 -11.11
CA ARG A 215 -3.33 10.53 -11.86
C ARG A 215 -4.84 10.56 -11.67
N GLY A 216 -5.47 11.71 -11.73
CA GLY A 216 -6.93 11.79 -11.61
C GLY A 216 -7.47 13.16 -11.25
N ASP A 217 -8.67 13.17 -10.70
CA ASP A 217 -9.39 14.37 -10.28
C ASP A 217 -8.68 15.15 -9.16
N LEU A 218 -9.17 16.32 -8.81
CA LEU A 218 -8.55 17.26 -7.86
C LEU A 218 -7.13 17.72 -8.26
N GLY A 219 -6.72 17.51 -9.51
CA GLY A 219 -5.33 17.75 -9.92
C GLY A 219 -4.33 16.79 -9.26
N VAL A 220 -4.79 15.68 -8.71
CA VAL A 220 -3.95 14.70 -8.02
C VAL A 220 -3.06 13.99 -9.01
N GLY A 221 -1.77 14.07 -8.76
CA GLY A 221 -0.75 13.38 -9.52
C GLY A 221 0.48 13.11 -8.67
N ALA A 222 1.04 11.93 -8.81
CA ALA A 222 2.32 11.55 -8.23
C ALA A 222 3.22 11.04 -9.35
N SER A 223 4.31 11.74 -9.64
CA SER A 223 5.21 11.38 -10.74
C SER A 223 6.67 11.53 -10.36
N ALA A 224 7.45 10.52 -10.70
CA ALA A 224 8.91 10.53 -10.57
C ALA A 224 9.55 11.05 -11.84
N THR A 225 10.55 11.92 -11.71
CA THR A 225 11.24 12.53 -12.85
C THR A 225 12.64 11.99 -13.02
N GLY A 226 12.98 11.66 -14.25
CA GLY A 226 14.33 11.27 -14.68
C GLY A 226 14.60 11.67 -16.12
N THR A 227 15.58 11.05 -16.73
CA THR A 227 16.04 11.38 -18.08
C THR A 227 16.11 10.13 -18.95
N VAL A 228 15.75 10.26 -20.21
CA VAL A 228 15.93 9.22 -21.24
C VAL A 228 17.41 9.08 -21.54
N THR A 229 17.93 7.87 -21.37
CA THR A 229 19.34 7.56 -21.67
C THR A 229 19.53 7.21 -23.14
N TYR A 230 18.75 6.25 -23.61
CA TYR A 230 18.90 5.70 -24.95
C TYR A 230 17.53 5.29 -25.52
N ARG A 231 17.37 5.40 -26.81
CA ARG A 231 16.19 4.96 -27.54
C ARG A 231 16.58 4.16 -28.78
N GLU A 232 15.93 3.03 -28.97
CA GLU A 232 16.06 2.18 -30.15
C GLU A 232 14.65 1.82 -30.66
N GLY A 233 14.20 2.52 -31.71
CA GLY A 233 12.82 2.39 -32.18
C GLY A 233 11.82 2.76 -31.07
N ASP A 234 11.00 1.81 -30.67
CA ASP A 234 10.02 1.99 -29.59
C ASP A 234 10.59 1.73 -28.20
N LYS A 235 11.77 1.14 -28.09
CA LYS A 235 12.43 0.83 -26.81
C LYS A 235 13.04 2.07 -26.19
N VAL A 236 12.81 2.29 -24.90
CA VAL A 236 13.32 3.42 -24.12
C VAL A 236 14.06 2.90 -22.89
N TYR A 237 15.28 3.38 -22.69
CA TYR A 237 16.11 3.14 -21.53
C TYR A 237 16.29 4.44 -20.77
N ALA A 238 16.10 4.42 -19.45
CA ALA A 238 16.11 5.63 -18.64
C ALA A 238 16.70 5.42 -17.24
N PHE A 239 16.97 6.48 -16.52
CA PHE A 239 17.41 6.61 -15.13
C PHE A 239 18.86 6.14 -14.87
N GLY A 240 19.39 5.12 -15.53
CA GLY A 240 20.74 4.61 -15.28
C GLY A 240 20.92 3.89 -13.94
N HIS A 241 19.91 3.84 -13.10
CA HIS A 241 19.88 3.16 -11.81
C HIS A 241 18.47 2.62 -11.54
N PRO A 242 18.30 1.67 -10.61
CA PRO A 242 16.98 1.18 -10.24
C PRO A 242 16.16 2.30 -9.60
N TRP A 243 14.87 2.29 -9.85
CA TRP A 243 13.95 3.12 -9.08
C TRP A 243 13.47 2.38 -7.83
N LEU A 244 12.82 1.22 -8.00
CA LEU A 244 12.32 0.37 -6.93
C LEU A 244 12.96 -1.03 -6.92
N SER A 245 13.69 -1.37 -7.99
CA SER A 245 14.35 -2.68 -8.18
C SER A 245 13.39 -3.88 -8.10
N VAL A 246 12.15 -3.70 -8.52
CA VAL A 246 11.09 -4.72 -8.40
C VAL A 246 11.00 -5.67 -9.60
N GLY A 247 11.82 -5.46 -10.63
CA GLY A 247 11.85 -6.30 -11.83
C GLY A 247 10.75 -5.96 -12.82
N PRO A 248 9.90 -6.90 -13.25
CA PRO A 248 8.81 -6.65 -14.17
C PRO A 248 7.76 -5.70 -13.55
N VAL A 249 7.41 -4.64 -14.28
CA VAL A 249 6.45 -3.60 -13.84
C VAL A 249 5.56 -3.17 -15.01
N GLN A 250 4.54 -2.39 -14.72
CA GLN A 250 3.74 -1.69 -15.72
C GLN A 250 3.46 -0.27 -15.25
N LEU A 251 4.44 0.61 -15.41
CA LEU A 251 4.36 1.99 -14.95
C LEU A 251 4.17 2.92 -16.13
N PRO A 252 3.14 3.78 -16.15
CA PRO A 252 2.97 4.76 -17.21
C PRO A 252 4.13 5.74 -17.22
N PHE A 253 4.68 6.03 -18.38
CA PHE A 253 5.60 7.14 -18.53
C PHE A 253 5.07 8.17 -19.53
N SER A 254 5.37 9.41 -19.22
CA SER A 254 4.99 10.58 -19.98
C SER A 254 6.22 11.38 -20.37
N LYS A 255 6.09 12.18 -21.42
CA LYS A 255 6.97 13.33 -21.60
C LYS A 255 6.91 14.21 -20.35
N ALA A 256 7.96 14.94 -20.05
CA ALA A 256 8.00 15.84 -18.92
C ALA A 256 8.55 17.21 -19.32
N LYS A 257 7.96 18.25 -18.74
CA LYS A 257 8.46 19.62 -18.87
C LYS A 257 9.09 20.05 -17.55
N VAL A 258 10.36 20.44 -17.59
CA VAL A 258 11.06 20.99 -16.43
C VAL A 258 10.61 22.43 -16.21
N ILE A 259 10.03 22.71 -15.07
CA ILE A 259 9.53 24.05 -14.72
C ILE A 259 10.64 24.89 -14.10
N SER A 260 11.46 24.30 -13.24
CA SER A 260 12.55 24.99 -12.56
C SER A 260 13.55 24.01 -11.97
N LEU A 261 14.73 24.51 -11.68
CA LEU A 261 15.72 23.82 -10.83
C LEU A 261 15.67 24.43 -9.44
N LEU A 262 15.73 23.59 -8.43
CA LEU A 262 15.88 24.04 -7.04
C LEU A 262 17.28 23.68 -6.52
N PRO A 263 18.22 24.63 -6.52
CA PRO A 263 19.52 24.44 -5.86
C PRO A 263 19.32 24.30 -4.36
N ASN A 264 19.92 23.28 -3.77
CA ASN A 264 19.84 23.01 -2.35
C ASN A 264 21.17 22.44 -1.84
N LEU A 265 21.57 22.76 -0.61
CA LEU A 265 22.83 22.32 -0.02
C LEU A 265 22.89 20.80 0.18
N ASN A 266 21.74 20.16 0.47
CA ASN A 266 21.70 18.71 0.69
C ASN A 266 21.52 17.96 -0.63
N ASN A 267 20.54 18.34 -1.41
CA ASN A 267 20.20 17.68 -2.67
C ASN A 267 19.41 18.63 -3.57
N SER A 268 20.05 19.09 -4.64
CA SER A 268 19.38 19.87 -5.68
C SER A 268 18.50 18.96 -6.53
N PHE A 269 17.41 19.48 -7.10
CA PHE A 269 16.52 18.69 -7.94
C PHE A 269 15.79 19.50 -8.99
N LYS A 270 15.31 18.79 -10.00
CA LYS A 270 14.42 19.33 -11.04
C LYS A 270 12.98 19.25 -10.57
N ILE A 271 12.26 20.35 -10.69
CA ILE A 271 10.80 20.38 -10.59
C ILE A 271 10.26 20.20 -12.00
N ALA A 272 9.66 19.05 -12.27
CA ALA A 272 9.10 18.77 -13.58
C ALA A 272 7.65 18.29 -13.45
N VAL A 273 6.88 18.48 -14.50
CA VAL A 273 5.49 18.05 -14.60
C VAL A 273 5.34 17.11 -15.78
N PRO A 274 4.58 16.01 -15.61
CA PRO A 274 4.25 15.14 -16.71
C PRO A 274 3.34 15.86 -17.71
N THR A 275 3.50 15.54 -18.99
CA THR A 275 2.62 16.03 -20.06
C THR A 275 1.88 14.86 -20.71
N GLU A 276 2.10 14.55 -21.95
CA GLU A 276 1.41 13.50 -22.67
C GLU A 276 1.92 12.10 -22.28
N LEU A 277 1.01 11.16 -22.06
CA LEU A 277 1.34 9.76 -21.84
C LEU A 277 1.98 9.18 -23.11
N ALA A 278 3.16 8.61 -22.99
CA ALA A 278 3.93 8.15 -24.13
C ALA A 278 4.05 6.61 -24.22
N GLY A 279 3.96 5.92 -23.10
CA GLY A 279 4.11 4.48 -23.08
C GLY A 279 4.17 3.90 -21.66
N ALA A 280 4.77 2.72 -21.55
CA ALA A 280 4.92 2.01 -20.29
C ALA A 280 6.38 1.59 -20.05
N ILE A 281 6.87 1.82 -18.82
CA ILE A 281 8.04 1.13 -18.28
C ILE A 281 7.60 -0.29 -17.93
N THR A 282 8.34 -1.27 -18.43
CA THR A 282 8.03 -2.69 -18.27
C THR A 282 9.03 -3.43 -17.39
N GLN A 283 10.21 -2.84 -17.15
CA GLN A 283 11.25 -3.39 -16.30
C GLN A 283 11.91 -2.29 -15.46
N ASP A 284 12.12 -2.62 -14.17
CA ASP A 284 12.89 -1.81 -13.22
C ASP A 284 14.00 -2.69 -12.65
N ARG A 285 15.21 -2.50 -13.14
CA ARG A 285 16.37 -3.34 -12.84
C ARG A 285 17.51 -2.52 -12.25
N SER A 286 18.53 -3.21 -11.74
CA SER A 286 19.68 -2.61 -11.06
C SER A 286 20.44 -1.56 -11.88
N GLN A 287 20.37 -1.61 -13.21
CA GLN A 287 21.07 -0.66 -14.10
C GLN A 287 20.13 0.35 -14.78
N GLY A 288 18.84 0.37 -14.43
CA GLY A 288 17.92 1.37 -14.96
C GLY A 288 16.51 0.87 -15.25
N LEU A 289 15.74 1.72 -15.88
CA LEU A 289 14.39 1.45 -16.34
C LEU A 289 14.38 1.14 -17.83
N TYR A 290 13.57 0.18 -18.22
CA TYR A 290 13.30 -0.17 -19.60
C TYR A 290 11.80 -0.15 -19.87
N GLY A 291 11.41 0.44 -20.98
CA GLY A 291 10.02 0.53 -21.40
C GLY A 291 9.88 0.66 -22.91
N ALA A 292 8.66 0.87 -23.34
CA ALA A 292 8.37 1.09 -24.75
C ALA A 292 7.34 2.20 -24.95
N VAL A 293 7.55 3.03 -25.96
CA VAL A 293 6.56 3.98 -26.47
C VAL A 293 5.39 3.22 -27.12
N GLY A 294 4.22 3.82 -27.13
CA GLY A 294 3.03 3.21 -27.75
C GLY A 294 2.39 2.08 -26.97
N VAL A 295 2.97 1.64 -25.86
CA VAL A 295 2.41 0.60 -24.99
C VAL A 295 1.52 1.24 -23.92
N MET A 296 0.24 0.80 -23.87
CA MET A 296 -0.69 1.26 -22.84
C MET A 296 -0.46 0.50 -21.53
N PRO A 297 -0.13 1.19 -20.43
CA PRO A 297 0.03 0.56 -19.12
C PRO A 297 -1.31 0.09 -18.56
N LYS A 298 -1.30 -0.99 -17.79
CA LYS A 298 -2.48 -1.43 -17.04
C LYS A 298 -2.55 -0.66 -15.73
N LEU A 299 -3.59 0.14 -15.58
CA LEU A 299 -3.87 0.91 -14.36
C LEU A 299 -5.11 0.34 -13.68
N ILE A 300 -5.22 0.56 -12.37
CA ILE A 300 -6.42 0.21 -11.61
C ILE A 300 -7.25 1.48 -11.39
N PRO A 301 -8.47 1.56 -11.97
CA PRO A 301 -9.38 2.65 -11.71
C PRO A 301 -9.84 2.63 -10.25
N LEU A 302 -9.75 3.79 -9.58
CA LEU A 302 -10.29 4.04 -8.25
C LEU A 302 -11.37 5.10 -8.37
N THR A 303 -12.60 4.75 -7.98
CA THR A 303 -13.72 5.70 -7.90
C THR A 303 -14.07 5.93 -6.44
N ILE A 304 -14.12 7.19 -6.00
CA ILE A 304 -14.49 7.58 -4.65
C ILE A 304 -15.73 8.45 -4.71
N ASN A 305 -16.86 7.97 -4.14
CA ASN A 305 -18.06 8.72 -3.95
C ASN A 305 -18.05 9.26 -2.52
N LEU A 306 -17.89 10.56 -2.36
CA LEU A 306 -17.84 11.22 -1.05
C LEU A 306 -19.10 12.03 -0.82
N LYS A 307 -19.89 11.63 0.18
CA LYS A 307 -20.97 12.42 0.75
C LYS A 307 -20.41 13.19 1.94
N SER A 308 -20.18 14.48 1.75
CA SER A 308 -19.62 15.34 2.78
C SER A 308 -20.60 15.57 3.93
N SER A 309 -20.09 16.04 5.06
CA SER A 309 -20.90 16.46 6.22
C SER A 309 -21.93 17.55 5.89
N ARG A 310 -21.72 18.30 4.80
CA ARG A 310 -22.67 19.29 4.25
C ARG A 310 -23.69 18.69 3.28
N ASN A 311 -23.84 17.36 3.22
CA ASN A 311 -24.71 16.63 2.30
C ASN A 311 -24.40 16.83 0.80
N LYS A 312 -23.21 17.30 0.44
CA LYS A 312 -22.78 17.38 -0.94
C LYS A 312 -22.22 16.03 -1.35
N LEU A 313 -22.74 15.46 -2.43
CA LEU A 313 -22.23 14.22 -3.03
C LEU A 313 -21.28 14.58 -4.18
N GLU A 314 -20.05 14.10 -4.12
CA GLU A 314 -19.03 14.30 -5.13
C GLU A 314 -18.40 12.96 -5.50
N THR A 315 -18.15 12.77 -6.78
CA THR A 315 -17.47 11.56 -7.29
C THR A 315 -16.14 11.95 -7.85
N TYR A 316 -15.09 11.27 -7.39
CA TYR A 316 -13.72 11.47 -7.82
C TYR A 316 -13.19 10.19 -8.47
N LYS A 317 -12.46 10.33 -9.56
CA LYS A 317 -11.90 9.23 -10.33
C LYS A 317 -10.39 9.39 -10.43
N PHE A 318 -9.71 8.29 -10.17
CA PHE A 318 -8.26 8.21 -10.22
C PHE A 318 -7.84 6.93 -10.95
N ASP A 319 -6.68 6.98 -11.57
CA ASP A 319 -5.98 5.80 -12.07
C ASP A 319 -4.72 5.60 -11.23
N VAL A 320 -4.53 4.42 -10.70
CA VAL A 320 -3.38 4.04 -9.86
C VAL A 320 -2.61 2.92 -10.53
N VAL A 321 -1.30 2.95 -10.47
CA VAL A 321 -0.46 1.88 -11.04
C VAL A 321 -0.83 0.53 -10.46
N ASN A 322 -0.75 -0.50 -11.31
CA ASN A 322 -1.01 -1.88 -10.93
C ASN A 322 0.29 -2.56 -10.52
N ASP A 323 0.61 -2.46 -9.26
CA ASP A 323 1.75 -3.13 -8.63
C ASP A 323 1.35 -3.62 -7.25
N ARG A 324 1.71 -4.86 -6.90
CA ARG A 324 1.24 -5.49 -5.66
C ARG A 324 1.66 -4.77 -4.38
N PHE A 325 2.77 -4.03 -4.41
CA PHE A 325 3.28 -3.31 -3.26
C PHE A 325 2.87 -1.83 -3.27
N LEU A 326 2.99 -1.20 -4.45
CA LEU A 326 2.70 0.23 -4.58
C LEU A 326 1.21 0.53 -4.55
N THR A 327 0.38 -0.30 -5.21
CA THR A 327 -1.04 -0.02 -5.35
C THR A 327 -1.75 0.19 -4.00
N PRO A 328 -1.59 -0.67 -2.97
CA PRO A 328 -2.23 -0.45 -1.69
C PRO A 328 -1.78 0.87 -1.03
N PHE A 329 -0.49 1.17 -1.07
CA PHE A 329 0.07 2.40 -0.52
C PHE A 329 -0.48 3.65 -1.21
N LEU A 330 -0.46 3.66 -2.54
CA LEU A 330 -0.90 4.79 -3.34
C LEU A 330 -2.43 5.01 -3.24
N MET A 331 -3.21 3.94 -3.17
CA MET A 331 -4.65 4.03 -2.92
C MET A 331 -4.94 4.58 -1.52
N ASN A 332 -4.22 4.15 -0.48
CA ASN A 332 -4.33 4.74 0.85
C ASN A 332 -4.07 6.25 0.82
N PHE A 333 -2.97 6.64 0.19
CA PHE A 333 -2.60 8.04 0.03
C PHE A 333 -3.68 8.85 -0.69
N THR A 334 -4.25 8.30 -1.78
CA THR A 334 -5.29 8.96 -2.57
C THR A 334 -6.62 9.07 -1.79
N VAL A 335 -7.06 7.99 -1.14
CA VAL A 335 -8.30 8.00 -0.34
C VAL A 335 -8.18 8.96 0.84
N PHE A 336 -7.07 8.90 1.59
CA PHE A 336 -6.81 9.82 2.70
C PHE A 336 -6.79 11.27 2.23
N ASN A 337 -6.13 11.55 1.10
CA ASN A 337 -6.11 12.88 0.51
C ASN A 337 -7.51 13.37 0.12
N THR A 338 -8.29 12.53 -0.54
CA THR A 338 -9.66 12.88 -0.96
C THR A 338 -10.54 13.23 0.23
N ILE A 339 -10.46 12.45 1.32
CA ILE A 339 -11.19 12.76 2.55
C ILE A 339 -10.73 14.11 3.12
N THR A 340 -9.43 14.30 3.30
CA THR A 340 -8.88 15.50 3.96
C THR A 340 -8.89 16.77 3.10
N SER A 341 -9.12 16.65 1.80
CA SER A 341 -9.33 17.80 0.90
C SER A 341 -10.75 18.37 1.02
N ASN A 342 -11.72 17.55 1.42
CA ASN A 342 -13.13 17.90 1.44
C ASN A 342 -13.67 18.08 2.86
N GLU A 343 -13.08 17.43 3.85
CA GLU A 343 -13.54 17.41 5.23
C GLU A 343 -12.53 18.08 6.18
N ARG A 344 -13.02 18.48 7.35
CA ARG A 344 -12.14 19.03 8.39
C ARG A 344 -11.07 18.01 8.79
N ALA A 345 -9.85 18.46 8.81
CA ALA A 345 -8.72 17.60 9.16
C ALA A 345 -8.65 17.25 10.65
N LEU A 346 -9.24 18.06 11.52
CA LEU A 346 -9.28 17.91 12.98
C LEU A 346 -10.68 18.23 13.50
N GLY A 347 -11.08 17.54 14.54
CA GLY A 347 -12.37 17.66 15.21
C GLY A 347 -13.16 16.35 15.20
N GLU A 348 -14.27 16.36 15.90
CA GLU A 348 -15.16 15.21 15.95
C GLU A 348 -15.72 14.89 14.57
N ALA A 349 -15.51 13.67 14.13
CA ALA A 349 -16.03 13.16 12.87
C ALA A 349 -16.35 11.67 12.95
N THR A 350 -17.39 11.27 12.23
CA THR A 350 -17.71 9.87 11.96
C THR A 350 -17.71 9.65 10.46
N LEU A 351 -16.93 8.69 10.02
CA LEU A 351 -16.83 8.28 8.63
C LEU A 351 -17.39 6.87 8.47
N GLN A 352 -18.42 6.74 7.65
CA GLN A 352 -18.91 5.46 7.19
C GLN A 352 -18.26 5.19 5.83
N VAL A 353 -17.62 4.06 5.71
CA VAL A 353 -16.90 3.63 4.50
C VAL A 353 -17.49 2.31 4.05
N SER A 354 -17.85 2.22 2.80
CA SER A 354 -18.20 0.97 2.14
C SER A 354 -17.59 0.94 0.75
N GLY A 355 -17.49 -0.22 0.16
CA GLY A 355 -16.97 -0.30 -1.19
C GLY A 355 -16.80 -1.72 -1.67
N LYS A 356 -16.23 -1.81 -2.86
CA LYS A 356 -16.00 -3.06 -3.56
C LYS A 356 -14.73 -3.04 -4.38
N ILE A 357 -14.12 -4.23 -4.47
CA ILE A 357 -12.96 -4.49 -5.31
C ILE A 357 -13.36 -5.57 -6.31
N SER A 358 -13.27 -5.26 -7.60
CA SER A 358 -13.47 -6.22 -8.67
C SER A 358 -12.15 -6.92 -8.97
N VAL A 359 -12.17 -8.25 -8.87
CA VAL A 359 -11.02 -9.10 -9.18
C VAL A 359 -11.43 -10.03 -10.31
N LYS A 360 -10.63 -10.08 -11.37
CA LYS A 360 -10.96 -10.82 -12.59
C LYS A 360 -11.25 -12.30 -12.31
N GLY A 361 -12.45 -12.74 -12.71
CA GLY A 361 -12.86 -14.15 -12.57
C GLY A 361 -13.12 -14.60 -11.12
N GLN A 362 -13.26 -13.67 -10.18
CA GLN A 362 -13.51 -13.94 -8.77
C GLN A 362 -14.81 -13.29 -8.27
N PRO A 363 -15.40 -13.78 -7.17
CA PRO A 363 -16.49 -13.07 -6.50
C PRO A 363 -16.08 -11.65 -6.10
N GLU A 364 -17.05 -10.74 -6.04
CA GLU A 364 -16.82 -9.36 -5.62
C GLU A 364 -16.35 -9.31 -4.17
N VAL A 365 -15.26 -8.59 -3.94
CA VAL A 365 -14.77 -8.31 -2.59
C VAL A 365 -15.49 -7.09 -2.07
N LYS A 366 -16.18 -7.24 -0.95
CA LYS A 366 -16.95 -6.17 -0.30
C LYS A 366 -16.33 -5.81 1.03
N PHE A 367 -16.32 -4.53 1.33
CA PHE A 367 -15.92 -4.04 2.64
C PHE A 367 -16.86 -2.94 3.10
N GLU A 368 -17.07 -2.88 4.39
CA GLU A 368 -17.92 -1.89 5.05
C GLU A 368 -17.43 -1.71 6.47
N ASN A 369 -17.29 -0.47 6.92
CA ASN A 369 -16.98 -0.18 8.32
C ASN A 369 -17.32 1.27 8.69
N ARG A 370 -17.30 1.58 9.98
CA ARG A 370 -17.52 2.91 10.53
C ARG A 370 -16.40 3.27 11.49
N PHE A 371 -15.92 4.51 11.37
CA PHE A 371 -14.85 5.06 12.21
C PHE A 371 -15.28 6.39 12.78
N SER A 372 -15.07 6.59 14.08
CA SER A 372 -15.47 7.82 14.77
C SER A 372 -14.36 8.25 15.73
N GLY A 373 -14.07 9.54 15.76
CA GLY A 373 -13.03 10.09 16.62
C GLY A 373 -12.67 11.53 16.26
N GLU A 374 -11.69 12.09 16.96
CA GLU A 374 -11.28 13.48 16.83
C GLU A 374 -10.12 13.69 15.85
N ALA A 375 -9.22 12.72 15.73
CA ALA A 375 -7.97 12.88 14.95
C ALA A 375 -7.71 11.77 13.93
N ASN A 376 -8.10 10.53 14.21
CA ASN A 376 -7.66 9.34 13.47
C ASN A 376 -8.74 8.70 12.58
N SER A 377 -9.97 9.19 12.62
CA SER A 377 -11.08 8.62 11.83
C SER A 377 -10.77 8.57 10.32
N HIS A 378 -10.13 9.61 9.78
CA HIS A 378 -9.73 9.68 8.37
C HIS A 378 -8.67 8.64 8.00
N VAL A 379 -7.70 8.42 8.90
CA VAL A 379 -6.65 7.41 8.70
C VAL A 379 -7.25 6.01 8.70
N PHE A 380 -8.11 5.71 9.68
CA PHE A 380 -8.75 4.39 9.75
C PHE A 380 -9.71 4.14 8.60
N ALA A 381 -10.42 5.18 8.16
CA ALA A 381 -11.29 5.11 7.00
C ALA A 381 -10.53 4.78 5.71
N SER A 382 -9.38 5.42 5.47
CA SER A 382 -8.55 5.12 4.30
C SER A 382 -7.93 3.73 4.37
N LEU A 383 -7.51 3.27 5.56
CA LEU A 383 -6.97 1.93 5.76
C LEU A 383 -8.00 0.82 5.56
N ALA A 384 -9.28 1.06 5.89
CA ALA A 384 -10.35 0.09 5.65
C ALA A 384 -10.52 -0.27 4.16
N VAL A 385 -10.21 0.67 3.28
CA VAL A 385 -10.19 0.44 1.82
C VAL A 385 -8.98 -0.39 1.40
N VAL A 386 -7.83 -0.10 1.99
CA VAL A 386 -6.54 -0.62 1.55
C VAL A 386 -6.27 -2.02 2.08
N GLN A 387 -6.77 -2.33 3.26
CA GLN A 387 -6.50 -3.62 3.89
C GLN A 387 -6.98 -4.82 3.06
N PRO A 388 -8.24 -4.86 2.57
CA PRO A 388 -8.68 -5.92 1.66
C PRO A 388 -7.83 -6.03 0.40
N LEU A 389 -7.48 -4.90 -0.18
CA LEU A 389 -6.64 -4.83 -1.37
C LEU A 389 -5.23 -5.39 -1.12
N SER A 390 -4.64 -5.06 0.03
CA SER A 390 -3.32 -5.57 0.44
C SER A 390 -3.33 -7.08 0.60
N PHE A 391 -4.39 -7.65 1.18
CA PHE A 391 -4.53 -9.10 1.31
C PHE A 391 -4.63 -9.79 -0.05
N ILE A 392 -5.39 -9.20 -0.99
CA ILE A 392 -5.57 -9.77 -2.33
C ILE A 392 -4.26 -9.71 -3.13
N LEU A 393 -3.65 -8.53 -3.23
CA LEU A 393 -2.42 -8.33 -4.01
C LEU A 393 -1.21 -9.00 -3.38
N GLY A 394 -1.18 -9.10 -2.05
CA GLY A 394 -0.12 -9.78 -1.29
C GLY A 394 -0.33 -11.28 -1.08
N SER A 395 -1.42 -11.87 -1.58
CA SER A 395 -1.78 -13.26 -1.31
C SER A 395 -0.80 -14.31 -1.83
N GLY A 396 0.03 -13.95 -2.81
CA GLY A 396 0.96 -14.87 -3.46
C GLY A 396 0.30 -15.84 -4.44
N PHE A 397 -1.02 -15.74 -4.65
CA PHE A 397 -1.71 -16.52 -5.68
C PHE A 397 -1.36 -16.04 -7.08
N ASP A 398 -1.29 -16.97 -8.04
CA ASP A 398 -1.02 -16.66 -9.43
C ASP A 398 -2.22 -15.95 -10.09
N ASN A 399 -1.93 -15.08 -11.06
CA ASN A 399 -2.92 -14.40 -11.90
C ASN A 399 -3.95 -13.53 -11.17
N VAL A 400 -3.61 -12.99 -10.01
CA VAL A 400 -4.46 -12.02 -9.32
C VAL A 400 -4.48 -10.71 -10.11
N ALA A 401 -5.64 -10.34 -10.65
CA ALA A 401 -5.82 -9.11 -11.41
C ALA A 401 -6.98 -8.30 -10.85
N VAL A 402 -6.66 -7.20 -10.18
CA VAL A 402 -7.65 -6.21 -9.72
C VAL A 402 -8.06 -5.36 -10.92
N GLU A 403 -9.36 -5.29 -11.19
CA GLU A 403 -9.91 -4.55 -12.33
C GLU A 403 -10.36 -3.14 -11.95
N SER A 404 -10.92 -2.98 -10.75
CA SER A 404 -11.35 -1.67 -10.24
C SER A 404 -11.57 -1.69 -8.73
N VAL A 405 -11.54 -0.49 -8.14
CA VAL A 405 -11.91 -0.25 -6.73
C VAL A 405 -12.93 0.88 -6.70
N THR A 406 -14.06 0.65 -6.03
CA THR A 406 -15.08 1.68 -5.78
C THR A 406 -15.26 1.84 -4.29
N VAL A 407 -15.28 3.08 -3.83
CA VAL A 407 -15.38 3.45 -2.41
C VAL A 407 -16.50 4.47 -2.24
N ASP A 408 -17.40 4.21 -1.31
CA ASP A 408 -18.45 5.13 -0.88
C ASP A 408 -18.13 5.59 0.54
N ILE A 409 -18.02 6.90 0.74
CA ILE A 409 -17.67 7.50 2.03
C ILE A 409 -18.77 8.50 2.40
N THR A 410 -19.31 8.35 3.61
CA THR A 410 -20.23 9.34 4.19
C THR A 410 -19.58 9.94 5.43
N SER A 411 -19.43 11.25 5.45
CA SER A 411 -18.87 12.02 6.56
C SER A 411 -19.99 12.66 7.39
N ILE A 412 -19.85 12.61 8.72
CA ILE A 412 -20.78 13.20 9.69
C ILE A 412 -19.93 13.96 10.71
N ASP A 413 -20.23 15.25 10.92
CA ASP A 413 -19.51 16.16 11.84
C ASP A 413 -19.89 15.94 13.31
N GLU A 414 -19.96 14.69 13.73
CA GLU A 414 -20.29 14.28 15.10
C GLU A 414 -19.48 13.05 15.50
N LYS A 415 -19.13 12.95 16.75
CA LYS A 415 -18.57 11.74 17.33
C LYS A 415 -19.67 10.76 17.69
N ARG A 416 -19.78 9.68 16.95
CA ARG A 416 -20.78 8.62 17.15
C ARG A 416 -20.12 7.34 17.66
N THR A 417 -19.78 7.33 18.95
CA THR A 417 -19.28 6.14 19.64
C THR A 417 -20.23 5.76 20.75
N ALA A 418 -20.37 4.46 21.00
CA ALA A 418 -21.16 3.95 22.12
C ALA A 418 -20.45 2.76 22.78
N THR A 419 -20.66 2.62 24.09
CA THR A 419 -20.15 1.46 24.86
C THR A 419 -21.31 0.55 25.20
N LEU A 420 -21.13 -0.74 24.99
CA LEU A 420 -22.07 -1.77 25.46
C LEU A 420 -22.04 -1.82 26.99
N ASP A 421 -23.03 -1.23 27.64
CA ASP A 421 -23.08 -1.05 29.09
C ASP A 421 -23.62 -2.31 29.78
N ARG A 422 -24.78 -2.81 29.32
CA ARG A 422 -25.44 -4.00 29.86
C ARG A 422 -26.22 -4.73 28.79
N VAL A 423 -26.47 -6.00 29.03
CA VAL A 423 -27.31 -6.86 28.19
C VAL A 423 -28.31 -7.59 29.08
N TRP A 424 -29.50 -7.76 28.59
CA TRP A 424 -30.57 -8.43 29.28
C TRP A 424 -31.36 -9.32 28.32
N ALA A 425 -31.76 -10.52 28.78
CA ALA A 425 -32.63 -11.42 28.06
C ALA A 425 -34.04 -11.34 28.64
N ASP A 426 -35.06 -11.45 27.82
CA ASP A 426 -36.47 -11.43 28.28
C ASP A 426 -36.82 -12.67 29.12
N ARG A 427 -36.04 -13.74 29.03
CA ARG A 427 -36.19 -14.98 29.79
C ARG A 427 -34.85 -15.67 30.04
N GLU A 428 -34.74 -16.38 31.16
CA GLU A 428 -33.54 -17.18 31.53
C GLU A 428 -33.66 -18.63 31.11
N ASN A 429 -34.90 -19.17 30.97
CA ASN A 429 -35.16 -20.52 30.50
C ASN A 429 -35.84 -20.47 29.14
N VAL A 430 -35.35 -21.28 28.20
CA VAL A 430 -35.81 -21.33 26.81
C VAL A 430 -35.80 -22.76 26.29
N LYS A 431 -36.72 -23.11 25.40
CA LYS A 431 -36.69 -24.39 24.70
C LYS A 431 -35.89 -24.30 23.40
N ALA A 432 -35.32 -25.42 22.99
CA ALA A 432 -34.72 -25.51 21.65
C ALA A 432 -35.77 -25.14 20.58
N GLY A 433 -35.38 -24.32 19.61
CA GLY A 433 -36.25 -23.77 18.57
C GLY A 433 -37.05 -22.52 18.96
N GLU A 434 -36.97 -22.05 20.20
CA GLU A 434 -37.60 -20.79 20.63
C GLU A 434 -36.71 -19.59 20.41
N THR A 435 -37.32 -18.42 20.39
CA THR A 435 -36.64 -17.12 20.24
C THR A 435 -36.52 -16.41 21.58
N VAL A 436 -35.30 -15.92 21.90
CA VAL A 436 -35.02 -15.05 23.06
C VAL A 436 -34.85 -13.62 22.57
N ILE A 437 -35.49 -12.67 23.25
CA ILE A 437 -35.28 -11.24 22.94
C ILE A 437 -34.14 -10.69 23.80
N LEU A 438 -33.01 -10.41 23.19
CA LEU A 438 -31.92 -9.71 23.84
C LEU A 438 -32.11 -8.20 23.75
N SER A 439 -31.92 -7.52 24.86
CA SER A 439 -31.86 -6.05 24.95
C SER A 439 -30.42 -5.64 25.24
N ALA A 440 -29.77 -4.98 24.28
CA ALA A 440 -28.44 -4.40 24.45
C ALA A 440 -28.56 -2.91 24.74
N PHE A 441 -28.02 -2.47 25.87
CA PHE A 441 -28.02 -1.07 26.30
C PHE A 441 -26.68 -0.44 25.90
N LEU A 442 -26.75 0.50 24.98
CA LEU A 442 -25.60 1.21 24.44
C LEU A 442 -25.58 2.62 25.03
N ARG A 443 -24.48 2.97 25.70
CA ARG A 443 -24.25 4.32 26.23
C ARG A 443 -23.42 5.10 25.24
N ALA A 444 -24.02 6.08 24.60
CA ALA A 444 -23.35 6.98 23.67
C ALA A 444 -22.38 7.94 24.39
N ALA A 445 -21.36 8.44 23.67
CA ALA A 445 -20.37 9.36 24.20
C ALA A 445 -20.97 10.68 24.74
N ASN A 446 -22.11 11.11 24.21
CA ASN A 446 -22.87 12.27 24.70
C ASN A 446 -23.73 11.98 25.93
N GLY A 447 -23.64 10.79 26.52
CA GLY A 447 -24.38 10.35 27.70
C GLY A 447 -25.78 9.79 27.41
N GLY A 448 -26.24 9.80 26.17
CA GLY A 448 -27.51 9.19 25.77
C GLY A 448 -27.48 7.67 25.89
N GLU A 449 -28.59 7.07 26.31
CA GLU A 449 -28.79 5.62 26.30
C GLU A 449 -29.64 5.22 25.09
N HIS A 450 -29.15 4.22 24.35
CA HIS A 450 -29.85 3.61 23.24
C HIS A 450 -30.06 2.12 23.56
N VAL A 451 -31.26 1.65 23.37
CA VAL A 451 -31.62 0.25 23.63
C VAL A 451 -31.96 -0.40 22.30
N GLU A 452 -31.17 -1.39 21.95
CA GLU A 452 -31.40 -2.21 20.77
C GLU A 452 -31.96 -3.56 21.22
N LYS A 453 -33.06 -4.01 20.59
CA LYS A 453 -33.70 -5.29 20.89
C LYS A 453 -33.56 -6.22 19.70
N PHE A 454 -33.06 -7.42 19.94
CA PHE A 454 -32.79 -8.38 18.90
C PHE A 454 -33.41 -9.75 19.24
N PRO A 455 -34.17 -10.34 18.30
CA PRO A 455 -34.54 -11.74 18.41
C PRO A 455 -33.33 -12.63 18.13
N ILE A 456 -33.05 -13.55 19.03
CA ILE A 456 -32.02 -14.60 18.87
C ILE A 456 -32.75 -15.94 18.88
N ASP A 457 -32.72 -16.61 17.74
CA ASP A 457 -33.34 -17.93 17.60
C ASP A 457 -32.39 -18.99 18.18
N ILE A 458 -32.86 -19.72 19.15
CA ILE A 458 -32.13 -20.86 19.69
C ILE A 458 -32.31 -22.01 18.70
N PRO A 459 -31.21 -22.59 18.18
CA PRO A 459 -31.33 -23.69 17.22
C PRO A 459 -32.18 -24.86 17.76
N ALA A 460 -32.99 -25.46 16.86
CA ALA A 460 -33.89 -26.53 17.21
C ALA A 460 -33.18 -27.83 17.64
N ASP A 461 -31.93 -27.99 17.25
CA ASP A 461 -31.03 -29.09 17.61
C ASP A 461 -30.19 -28.79 18.86
N MET A 462 -30.47 -27.68 19.57
CA MET A 462 -29.71 -27.29 20.76
C MET A 462 -30.05 -28.26 21.91
N PRO A 463 -29.05 -28.98 22.45
CA PRO A 463 -29.28 -29.84 23.58
C PRO A 463 -29.58 -29.04 24.84
N SER A 464 -30.36 -29.66 25.79
CA SER A 464 -30.63 -29.06 27.09
C SER A 464 -29.36 -28.82 27.90
N GLY A 465 -29.38 -27.77 28.74
CA GLY A 465 -28.28 -27.35 29.61
C GLY A 465 -27.89 -25.90 29.48
N THR A 466 -26.82 -25.53 30.15
CA THR A 466 -26.33 -24.14 30.23
C THR A 466 -25.79 -23.63 28.90
N LEU A 467 -26.29 -22.49 28.46
CA LEU A 467 -25.85 -21.76 27.26
C LEU A 467 -25.36 -20.37 27.66
N GLN A 468 -24.10 -20.08 27.35
CA GLN A 468 -23.51 -18.77 27.56
C GLN A 468 -23.67 -17.92 26.28
N LEU A 469 -24.25 -16.74 26.43
CA LEU A 469 -24.35 -15.75 25.38
C LEU A 469 -23.29 -14.67 25.60
N THR A 470 -22.33 -14.58 24.71
CA THR A 470 -21.35 -13.50 24.68
C THR A 470 -21.79 -12.46 23.68
N VAL A 471 -22.07 -11.25 24.16
CA VAL A 471 -22.49 -10.11 23.36
C VAL A 471 -21.35 -9.11 23.34
N ALA A 472 -20.82 -8.78 22.16
CA ALA A 472 -19.65 -7.93 22.05
C ALA A 472 -19.58 -7.19 20.71
N ASP A 473 -18.73 -6.16 20.66
CA ASP A 473 -18.31 -5.56 19.40
C ASP A 473 -17.41 -6.50 18.59
N GLY A 474 -17.32 -6.25 17.28
CA GLY A 474 -16.54 -7.06 16.36
C GLY A 474 -15.04 -7.10 16.71
N SER A 475 -14.50 -5.99 17.23
CA SER A 475 -13.06 -5.90 17.57
C SER A 475 -12.70 -6.74 18.77
N THR A 476 -13.54 -6.70 19.78
CA THR A 476 -13.35 -7.46 21.01
C THR A 476 -13.44 -8.96 20.74
N LEU A 477 -14.44 -9.41 19.98
CA LEU A 477 -14.55 -10.83 19.61
C LEU A 477 -13.36 -11.32 18.80
N THR A 478 -12.93 -10.53 17.82
CA THR A 478 -11.77 -10.87 16.99
C THR A 478 -10.49 -10.94 17.82
N ALA A 479 -10.30 -10.01 18.79
CA ALA A 479 -9.15 -10.04 19.70
C ALA A 479 -9.16 -11.27 20.62
N VAL A 480 -10.34 -11.71 21.10
CA VAL A 480 -10.49 -12.92 21.90
C VAL A 480 -10.12 -14.16 21.08
N GLU A 481 -10.64 -14.27 19.86
CA GLU A 481 -10.30 -15.36 18.94
C GLU A 481 -8.81 -15.43 18.66
N ASN A 482 -8.19 -14.32 18.28
CA ASN A 482 -6.76 -14.27 17.96
C ASN A 482 -5.88 -14.72 19.15
N ARG A 483 -6.27 -14.40 20.38
CA ARG A 483 -5.57 -14.88 21.58
C ARG A 483 -5.73 -16.38 21.78
N ALA A 484 -6.91 -16.92 21.47
CA ALA A 484 -7.20 -18.35 21.61
C ALA A 484 -6.52 -19.17 20.51
N LEU A 485 -6.52 -18.66 19.28
CA LEU A 485 -6.14 -19.42 18.10
C LEU A 485 -4.62 -19.53 17.91
N ARG A 486 -3.82 -18.58 18.35
CA ARG A 486 -2.34 -18.55 18.15
C ARG A 486 -1.86 -19.00 16.76
N GLN A 487 -2.76 -19.07 15.79
CA GLN A 487 -2.51 -19.60 14.45
C GLN A 487 -2.71 -18.51 13.40
N THR A 488 -1.85 -18.53 12.43
CA THR A 488 -1.98 -17.71 11.22
C THR A 488 -2.98 -18.36 10.26
N PHE A 489 -3.97 -17.60 9.81
CA PHE A 489 -4.85 -18.03 8.74
C PHE A 489 -4.06 -18.12 7.43
N SER A 490 -4.10 -19.27 6.78
CA SER A 490 -3.44 -19.50 5.48
C SER A 490 -4.50 -19.99 4.49
N PRO A 491 -5.07 -19.10 3.66
CA PRO A 491 -6.08 -19.47 2.68
C PRO A 491 -5.47 -20.42 1.63
N ARG A 492 -6.27 -21.38 1.17
CA ARG A 492 -5.87 -22.38 0.17
C ARG A 492 -5.94 -21.82 -1.25
N ASP A 493 -6.88 -20.92 -1.47
CA ASP A 493 -7.15 -20.28 -2.75
C ASP A 493 -7.69 -18.86 -2.54
N LEU A 494 -7.78 -18.13 -3.64
CA LEU A 494 -8.23 -16.74 -3.64
C LEU A 494 -9.71 -16.61 -3.24
N ASP A 495 -10.55 -17.57 -3.59
CA ASP A 495 -11.95 -17.57 -3.24
C ASP A 495 -12.16 -17.71 -1.71
N GLN A 496 -11.40 -18.59 -1.05
CA GLN A 496 -11.41 -18.70 0.42
C GLN A 496 -10.92 -17.41 1.09
N LEU A 497 -9.88 -16.76 0.52
CA LEU A 497 -9.41 -15.46 1.00
C LEU A 497 -10.50 -14.40 0.88
N ILE A 498 -11.18 -14.32 -0.27
CA ILE A 498 -12.25 -13.35 -0.52
C ILE A 498 -13.42 -13.58 0.45
N ARG A 499 -13.82 -14.82 0.68
CA ARG A 499 -14.86 -15.13 1.68
C ARG A 499 -14.44 -14.66 3.08
N ALA A 500 -13.19 -14.88 3.47
CA ALA A 500 -12.69 -14.42 4.76
C ALA A 500 -12.70 -12.88 4.88
N ILE A 501 -12.29 -12.18 3.82
CA ILE A 501 -12.33 -10.71 3.77
C ILE A 501 -13.78 -10.20 3.88
N ASN A 502 -14.71 -10.78 3.14
CA ASN A 502 -16.12 -10.37 3.14
C ASN A 502 -16.80 -10.61 4.50
N ASN A 503 -16.25 -11.52 5.32
CA ASN A 503 -16.75 -11.85 6.66
C ASN A 503 -16.03 -11.11 7.80
N ILE A 504 -15.19 -10.12 7.49
CA ILE A 504 -14.56 -9.28 8.54
C ILE A 504 -15.63 -8.56 9.34
N ARG A 505 -15.56 -8.69 10.69
CA ARG A 505 -16.51 -8.03 11.60
C ARG A 505 -16.38 -6.51 11.53
N LYS A 506 -17.53 -5.84 11.63
CA LYS A 506 -17.69 -4.39 11.47
C LYS A 506 -17.78 -3.71 12.83
N ASN A 507 -17.37 -2.44 12.90
CA ASN A 507 -17.31 -1.69 14.16
C ASN A 507 -18.67 -1.11 14.59
N ASP A 508 -19.66 -1.07 13.70
CA ASP A 508 -20.98 -0.48 13.94
C ASP A 508 -22.05 -1.50 14.32
N ARG A 509 -21.63 -2.72 14.65
CA ARG A 509 -22.53 -3.83 14.95
C ARG A 509 -22.15 -4.53 16.24
N VAL A 510 -23.18 -5.09 16.86
CA VAL A 510 -23.02 -6.02 17.97
C VAL A 510 -23.10 -7.44 17.43
N TYR A 511 -22.30 -8.32 17.98
CA TYR A 511 -22.27 -9.73 17.66
C TYR A 511 -22.72 -10.51 18.89
N VAL A 512 -23.53 -11.53 18.68
CA VAL A 512 -23.98 -12.45 19.75
C VAL A 512 -23.46 -13.83 19.45
N ARG A 513 -22.65 -14.36 20.35
CA ARG A 513 -22.08 -15.68 20.23
C ARG A 513 -22.70 -16.62 21.26
N LEU A 514 -23.24 -17.72 20.79
CA LEU A 514 -23.76 -18.79 21.62
C LEU A 514 -22.64 -19.81 21.89
N GLN A 515 -22.32 -20.02 23.15
CA GLN A 515 -21.23 -20.88 23.59
C GLN A 515 -21.69 -21.87 24.64
N ARG A 516 -21.12 -23.08 24.60
CA ARG A 516 -21.25 -24.04 25.70
C ARG A 516 -19.94 -24.14 26.46
N PRO A 517 -19.99 -24.35 27.79
CA PRO A 517 -18.80 -24.55 28.61
C PRO A 517 -18.22 -25.97 28.45
N GLU A 518 -18.16 -26.45 27.23
CA GLU A 518 -17.63 -27.76 26.84
C GLU A 518 -16.41 -27.57 25.96
N PRO A 519 -15.35 -28.37 26.15
CA PRO A 519 -14.16 -28.26 25.33
C PRO A 519 -14.45 -28.53 23.84
N SER A 520 -13.89 -27.72 22.97
CA SER A 520 -13.90 -27.95 21.53
C SER A 520 -12.46 -28.07 20.98
N VAL A 521 -12.34 -28.61 19.79
CA VAL A 521 -11.06 -28.76 19.10
C VAL A 521 -11.06 -27.98 17.81
N LEU A 522 -10.07 -27.12 17.67
CA LEU A 522 -9.83 -26.39 16.43
C LEU A 522 -8.81 -27.14 15.58
N ILE A 523 -9.17 -27.46 14.34
CA ILE A 523 -8.30 -28.14 13.39
C ILE A 523 -8.19 -27.24 12.14
N ARG A 524 -7.00 -26.76 11.84
CA ARG A 524 -6.73 -25.89 10.67
C ARG A 524 -7.66 -24.68 10.53
N GLY A 525 -8.09 -24.10 11.67
CA GLY A 525 -8.96 -22.94 11.69
C GLY A 525 -10.46 -23.26 11.68
N GLU A 526 -10.85 -24.52 11.61
CA GLU A 526 -12.26 -24.97 11.75
C GLU A 526 -12.47 -25.54 13.15
N GLU A 527 -13.52 -25.06 13.84
CA GLU A 527 -13.89 -25.52 15.18
C GLU A 527 -14.86 -26.70 15.11
N PHE A 528 -14.53 -27.75 15.85
CA PHE A 528 -15.35 -28.94 16.02
C PHE A 528 -15.85 -29.00 17.46
N SER A 529 -17.11 -28.62 17.67
CA SER A 529 -17.73 -28.46 18.97
C SER A 529 -18.25 -29.73 19.60
N SER A 530 -18.36 -30.83 18.87
CA SER A 530 -19.00 -32.08 19.35
C SER A 530 -18.29 -33.33 18.84
N LEU A 531 -16.98 -33.41 19.02
CA LEU A 531 -16.25 -34.63 18.65
C LEU A 531 -16.56 -35.76 19.65
N PRO A 532 -16.86 -36.98 19.17
CA PRO A 532 -16.95 -38.16 20.04
C PRO A 532 -15.67 -38.30 20.86
N PRO A 533 -15.75 -38.69 22.16
CA PRO A 533 -14.58 -38.79 23.03
C PRO A 533 -13.45 -39.65 22.48
N SER A 534 -13.78 -40.73 21.75
CA SER A 534 -12.82 -41.59 21.08
C SER A 534 -12.04 -40.85 19.96
N PHE A 535 -12.73 -40.00 19.22
CA PHE A 535 -12.12 -39.23 18.14
C PHE A 535 -11.26 -38.08 18.70
N SER A 536 -11.76 -37.41 19.74
CA SER A 536 -11.02 -36.38 20.47
C SER A 536 -9.73 -36.95 21.06
N SER A 537 -9.75 -38.11 21.69
CA SER A 537 -8.57 -38.78 22.26
C SER A 537 -7.52 -39.15 21.20
N VAL A 538 -7.95 -39.58 20.02
CA VAL A 538 -7.02 -39.90 18.91
C VAL A 538 -6.38 -38.65 18.36
N ILE A 539 -7.14 -37.59 18.13
CA ILE A 539 -6.66 -36.34 17.52
C ILE A 539 -5.74 -35.57 18.49
N THR A 540 -6.04 -35.60 19.80
CA THR A 540 -5.24 -34.89 20.81
C THR A 540 -4.04 -35.71 21.32
N SER A 541 -3.85 -36.95 20.83
CA SER A 541 -2.73 -37.80 21.25
C SER A 541 -1.39 -37.24 20.72
N ASP A 542 -0.33 -37.39 21.52
CA ASP A 542 1.03 -36.95 21.17
C ASP A 542 1.59 -37.56 19.86
N ARG A 543 0.95 -38.63 19.36
CA ARG A 543 1.33 -39.30 18.10
C ARG A 543 0.77 -38.61 16.86
N THR A 544 -0.23 -37.73 17.00
CA THR A 544 -0.87 -36.99 15.91
C THR A 544 -0.49 -35.51 15.92
N SER A 545 0.65 -35.13 16.52
CA SER A 545 1.11 -33.76 16.65
C SER A 545 1.21 -33.05 15.29
N SER A 546 0.06 -32.60 14.78
CA SER A 546 0.06 -31.56 13.75
C SER A 546 0.07 -30.21 14.46
N SER A 547 0.98 -29.32 14.06
CA SER A 547 1.10 -27.95 14.56
C SER A 547 -0.15 -27.08 14.38
N SER A 548 -1.25 -27.66 13.91
CA SER A 548 -2.51 -27.01 13.57
C SER A 548 -3.70 -27.36 14.46
N LEU A 549 -3.45 -28.01 15.62
CA LEU A 549 -4.49 -28.43 16.55
C LEU A 549 -4.45 -27.58 17.82
N THR A 550 -5.59 -26.98 18.18
CA THR A 550 -5.73 -26.20 19.42
C THR A 550 -7.00 -26.63 20.14
N THR A 551 -6.92 -26.89 21.44
CA THR A 551 -8.09 -27.18 22.28
C THR A 551 -8.61 -25.88 22.88
N LEU A 552 -9.89 -25.59 22.70
CA LEU A 552 -10.61 -24.48 23.31
C LEU A 552 -11.36 -24.92 24.56
N ARG A 553 -11.54 -24.01 25.51
CA ARG A 553 -12.24 -24.29 26.78
C ARG A 553 -13.76 -24.27 26.66
N SER A 554 -14.27 -23.58 25.65
CA SER A 554 -15.70 -23.50 25.34
C SER A 554 -15.89 -23.74 23.84
N SER A 555 -17.02 -24.33 23.48
CA SER A 555 -17.40 -24.53 22.09
C SER A 555 -18.25 -23.35 21.60
N ASN A 556 -17.89 -22.75 20.46
CA ASN A 556 -18.72 -21.79 19.76
C ASN A 556 -19.74 -22.57 18.91
N LEU A 557 -21.02 -22.36 19.15
CA LEU A 557 -22.07 -23.03 18.41
C LEU A 557 -22.59 -22.19 17.26
N TYR A 558 -22.97 -20.95 17.57
CA TYR A 558 -23.52 -20.01 16.60
C TYR A 558 -23.02 -18.60 16.88
N GLU A 559 -22.95 -17.78 15.82
CA GLU A 559 -22.68 -16.36 15.92
C GLU A 559 -23.70 -15.58 15.08
N TYR A 560 -24.34 -14.61 15.70
CA TYR A 560 -25.29 -13.71 15.05
C TYR A 560 -24.65 -12.34 14.88
N GLU A 561 -24.67 -11.81 13.64
CA GLU A 561 -24.33 -10.44 13.33
C GLU A 561 -25.62 -9.61 13.39
N LEU A 562 -25.67 -8.65 14.29
CA LEU A 562 -26.85 -7.80 14.47
C LEU A 562 -26.86 -6.65 13.45
N PRO A 563 -28.00 -6.01 13.22
CA PRO A 563 -28.09 -4.86 12.30
C PRO A 563 -27.12 -3.73 12.66
N SER A 564 -26.71 -2.95 11.64
CA SER A 564 -25.83 -1.79 11.86
C SER A 564 -26.52 -0.73 12.73
N THR A 565 -25.76 -0.16 13.65
CA THR A 565 -26.19 0.97 14.48
C THR A 565 -25.57 2.27 13.96
N PRO A 566 -26.05 3.46 14.37
CA PRO A 566 -25.43 4.71 14.02
C PRO A 566 -24.08 4.96 14.73
N PHE A 567 -23.63 4.06 15.60
CA PHE A 567 -22.46 4.22 16.45
C PHE A 567 -21.33 3.25 16.09
N VAL A 568 -20.11 3.64 16.38
CA VAL A 568 -18.98 2.71 16.57
C VAL A 568 -19.11 2.15 17.98
N ILE A 569 -19.28 0.82 18.07
CA ILE A 569 -19.55 0.15 19.33
C ILE A 569 -18.25 -0.40 19.92
N SER A 570 -18.17 -0.39 21.25
CA SER A 570 -17.10 -1.01 22.02
C SER A 570 -17.64 -1.72 23.25
N GLY A 571 -16.99 -2.79 23.64
CA GLY A 571 -17.28 -3.52 24.89
C GLY A 571 -17.83 -4.92 24.68
N GLN A 572 -17.88 -5.65 25.80
CA GLN A 572 -18.36 -7.04 25.87
C GLN A 572 -19.17 -7.24 27.15
N ARG A 573 -20.24 -8.01 27.03
CA ARG A 573 -21.04 -8.53 28.15
C ARG A 573 -21.38 -9.97 27.89
N SER A 574 -21.57 -10.73 28.97
CA SER A 574 -22.02 -12.12 28.89
C SER A 574 -23.21 -12.33 29.81
N LEU A 575 -24.11 -13.14 29.38
CA LEU A 575 -25.23 -13.64 30.18
C LEU A 575 -25.38 -15.16 29.97
N THR A 576 -26.08 -15.81 30.88
CA THR A 576 -26.30 -17.23 30.83
C THR A 576 -27.81 -17.50 30.76
N ILE A 577 -28.21 -18.42 29.92
CA ILE A 577 -29.57 -18.96 29.85
C ILE A 577 -29.53 -20.47 29.94
N GLU A 578 -30.62 -21.08 30.36
CA GLU A 578 -30.78 -22.54 30.42
C GLU A 578 -31.70 -23.01 29.29
N VAL A 579 -31.20 -23.94 28.48
CA VAL A 579 -32.02 -24.64 27.50
C VAL A 579 -32.69 -25.80 28.22
N VAL A 580 -34.01 -25.73 28.28
CA VAL A 580 -34.85 -26.75 28.94
C VAL A 580 -35.53 -27.63 27.91
N ASP A 581 -35.91 -28.85 28.35
CA ASP A 581 -36.58 -29.85 27.51
C ASP A 581 -37.98 -29.43 27.04
#